data_4f4026e12b4bdddd15534dc0082c71cb
#
_entry.id   4f4026e12b4bdddd15534dc0082c71cb
#
_cell.length_a   1.000
_cell.length_b   1.000
_cell.length_c   1.000
_cell.angle_alpha   90.00
_cell.angle_beta   90.00
_cell.angle_gamma   90.00
#
_symmetry.space_group_name_H-M   'P 1'
#
loop_
_entity.id
_entity.type
_entity.pdbx_description
1 polymer ?
#
loop_
_entity_poly.entity_id
_entity_poly.type
_entity_poly.pdbx_seq_one_letter_code
_entity_poly.pdbx_strand_id
1 'polypeptide(L)' 'MQAWLAERSAVLGDRGLAGTDRAAQVDRLRAQRFNDAELVRVEALERIHDGGGSAPL' A
#
# COMPACT_ATOMS: atom_id res chain seq x y z
N MET A 1 -5.64 -2.81 10.11
CA MET A 1 -5.62 -2.57 8.66
C MET A 1 -5.64 -1.08 8.30
N GLN A 2 -6.44 -0.26 9.00
CA GLN A 2 -6.42 1.18 8.77
C GLN A 2 -5.06 1.80 9.09
N ALA A 3 -4.39 1.30 10.12
CA ALA A 3 -3.06 1.80 10.46
C ALA A 3 -2.06 1.55 9.32
N TRP A 4 -2.19 0.42 8.64
CA TRP A 4 -1.34 0.13 7.49
C TRP A 4 -1.61 1.11 6.35
N LEU A 5 -2.86 1.37 6.04
CA LEU A 5 -3.21 2.30 4.96
C LEU A 5 -2.70 3.71 5.26
N ALA A 6 -2.78 4.14 6.51
CA ALA A 6 -2.26 5.44 6.91
C ALA A 6 -0.74 5.51 6.75
N GLU A 7 -0.03 4.46 7.17
CA GLU A 7 1.42 4.40 7.05
C GLU A 7 1.84 4.37 5.59
N ARG A 8 1.16 3.58 4.78
CA ARG A 8 1.40 3.50 3.36
C ARG A 8 1.20 4.87 2.69
N SER A 9 0.13 5.56 3.06
CA SER A 9 -0.16 6.88 2.52
C SER A 9 0.93 7.90 2.89
N ALA A 10 1.46 7.81 4.10
CA ALA A 10 2.53 8.69 4.54
C ALA A 10 3.78 8.51 3.68
N VAL A 11 4.12 7.25 3.37
CA VAL A 11 5.28 6.97 2.50
C VAL A 11 5.03 7.47 1.08
N LEU A 12 3.84 7.21 0.54
CA LEU A 12 3.50 7.61 -0.81
C LEU A 12 3.42 9.13 -0.96
N GLY A 13 3.15 9.83 0.13
CA GLY A 13 3.11 11.28 0.14
C GLY A 13 4.46 11.93 0.42
N ASP A 14 5.50 11.16 0.67
CA ASP A 14 6.82 11.70 0.97
C ASP A 14 7.49 12.25 -0.28
N ARG A 15 7.58 13.55 -0.37
CA ARG A 15 8.16 14.23 -1.52
C ARG A 15 9.68 14.12 -1.58
N GLY A 16 10.30 13.69 -0.49
CA GLY A 16 11.74 13.48 -0.45
C GLY A 16 12.18 12.21 -1.16
N LEU A 17 11.24 11.34 -1.51
CA LEU A 17 11.52 10.09 -2.19
C LEU A 17 11.06 10.13 -3.64
N ALA A 18 11.86 9.55 -4.53
CA ALA A 18 11.44 9.35 -5.91
C ALA A 18 10.29 8.34 -5.96
N GLY A 19 9.50 8.39 -7.04
CA GLY A 19 8.34 7.50 -7.18
C GLY A 19 8.70 6.02 -7.06
N THR A 20 9.83 5.61 -7.69
CA THR A 20 10.30 4.23 -7.60
C THR A 20 10.73 3.87 -6.18
N ASP A 21 11.36 4.82 -5.48
CA ASP A 21 11.79 4.60 -4.09
C ASP A 21 10.60 4.49 -3.16
N ARG A 22 9.55 5.28 -3.39
CA ARG A 22 8.32 5.18 -2.60
C ARG A 22 7.67 3.81 -2.76
N ALA A 23 7.59 3.33 -3.98
CA ALA A 23 7.02 2.01 -4.24
C ALA A 23 7.84 0.91 -3.57
N ALA A 24 9.16 0.99 -3.68
CA ALA A 24 10.06 0.02 -3.05
C ALA A 24 9.92 0.05 -1.53
N GLN A 25 9.79 1.24 -0.95
CA GLN A 25 9.63 1.38 0.48
C GLN A 25 8.31 0.75 0.96
N VAL A 26 7.24 0.98 0.23
CA VAL A 26 5.94 0.38 0.55
C VAL A 26 6.01 -1.14 0.47
N ASP A 27 6.65 -1.67 -0.57
CA ASP A 27 6.80 -3.11 -0.73
C ASP A 27 7.58 -3.72 0.44
N ARG A 28 8.65 -3.06 0.86
CA ARG A 28 9.46 -3.52 1.97
C ARG A 28 8.67 -3.52 3.28
N LEU A 29 7.96 -2.43 3.56
CA LEU A 29 7.15 -2.32 4.76
C LEU A 29 6.04 -3.37 4.77
N ARG A 30 5.41 -3.57 3.63
CA ARG A 30 4.35 -4.58 3.50
C ARG A 30 4.90 -5.97 3.84
N ALA A 31 6.07 -6.31 3.32
CA ALA A 31 6.69 -7.61 3.57
C ALA A 31 7.10 -7.78 5.04
N GLN A 32 7.44 -6.69 5.72
CA GLN A 32 7.81 -6.74 7.13
C GLN A 32 6.60 -6.89 8.05
N ARG A 33 5.44 -6.35 7.64
CA ARG A 33 4.27 -6.32 8.51
C ARG A 33 3.36 -7.52 8.34
N PHE A 34 3.42 -8.17 7.20
CA PHE A 34 2.46 -9.22 6.86
C PHE A 34 3.21 -10.45 6.35
N ASN A 35 2.66 -11.63 6.67
CA ASN A 35 3.18 -12.88 6.12
C ASN A 35 2.59 -13.11 4.72
N ASP A 36 3.03 -14.18 4.05
CA ASP A 36 2.60 -14.45 2.68
C ASP A 36 1.09 -14.60 2.55
N ALA A 37 0.46 -15.25 3.50
CA ALA A 37 -0.99 -15.44 3.48
C ALA A 37 -1.73 -14.10 3.64
N GLU A 38 -1.18 -13.24 4.47
CA GLU A 38 -1.76 -11.92 4.69
C GLU A 38 -1.54 -10.98 3.52
N LEU A 39 -0.41 -11.12 2.82
CA LEU A 39 -0.08 -10.27 1.69
C LEU A 39 -1.14 -10.32 0.61
N VAL A 40 -1.73 -11.47 0.36
CA VAL A 40 -2.79 -11.61 -0.64
C VAL A 40 -3.96 -10.71 -0.29
N ARG A 41 -4.34 -10.70 0.99
CA ARG A 41 -5.46 -9.86 1.45
C ARG A 41 -5.11 -8.39 1.43
N VAL A 42 -3.89 -8.06 1.85
CA VAL A 42 -3.44 -6.67 1.88
C VAL A 42 -3.40 -6.10 0.49
N GLU A 43 -2.89 -6.85 -0.48
CA GLU A 43 -2.83 -6.39 -1.87
C GLU A 43 -4.22 -6.19 -2.44
N ALA A 44 -5.15 -7.08 -2.12
CA ALA A 44 -6.53 -6.95 -2.56
C ALA A 44 -7.18 -5.69 -1.96
N LEU A 45 -6.94 -5.45 -0.67
CA LEU A 45 -7.44 -4.26 0.00
C LEU A 45 -6.89 -2.99 -0.61
N GLU A 46 -5.59 -2.96 -0.88
CA GLU A 46 -4.95 -1.81 -1.50
C GLU A 46 -5.51 -1.53 -2.88
N ARG A 47 -5.79 -2.58 -3.64
CA ARG A 47 -6.37 -2.44 -4.97
C ARG A 47 -7.76 -1.81 -4.89
N ILE A 48 -8.57 -2.25 -3.95
CA ILE A 48 -9.89 -1.68 -3.73
C ILE A 48 -9.78 -0.22 -3.29
N HIS A 49 -8.88 0.04 -2.34
CA HIS A 49 -8.68 1.38 -1.79
C HIS A 49 -8.22 2.35 -2.87
N ASP A 50 -7.29 1.91 -3.73
CA ASP A 50 -6.67 2.80 -4.71
C ASP A 50 -7.55 3.07 -5.92
N GLY A 51 -8.35 2.11 -6.33
CA GLY A 51 -9.09 2.29 -7.57
C GLY A 51 -10.42 1.60 -7.65
N GLY A 52 -10.67 0.64 -6.79
CA GLY A 52 -11.86 -0.18 -6.89
C GLY A 52 -13.15 0.59 -6.71
N GLY A 53 -13.10 1.60 -5.86
CA GLY A 53 -14.28 2.39 -5.58
C GLY A 53 -14.76 3.21 -6.78
N SER A 54 -13.90 3.43 -7.73
CA SER A 54 -14.23 4.22 -8.90
C SER A 54 -14.81 3.38 -10.04
N ALA A 55 -14.82 2.11 -9.85
CA ALA A 55 -15.39 1.24 -10.87
C ALA A 55 -16.82 1.59 -11.11
N PRO A 56 -17.30 1.81 -11.96
CA PRO A 56 -18.48 2.06 -12.20
C PRO A 56 -19.30 1.88 -13.02
N LEU A 57 -19.16 2.04 -12.93
CA LEU A 57 -19.85 2.09 -13.52
C LEU A 57 -20.22 2.18 -13.88
#